data_366d942c5e4203b81d01889324cd5d99
#
_entry.id   366d942c5e4203b81d01889324cd5d99
#
_cell.length_a   1.000
_cell.length_b   1.000
_cell.length_c   1.000
_cell.angle_alpha   90.00
_cell.angle_beta   90.00
_cell.angle_gamma   90.00
#
_symmetry.space_group_name_H-M   'P 1'
#
loop_
_entity.id
_entity.type
_entity.pdbx_description
1 polymer ?
#
loop_
_entity_poly.entity_id
_entity_poly.type
_entity_poly.pdbx_seq_one_letter_code
_entity_poly.pdbx_strand_id
1 'polypeptide(L)'
;LITRVKQILNLSDNDIDKIYKTKNKQKPWETIIISDNLSWDEFSKINYYLYDLPGLKPVISVGRNYPFNESYSHVLGYVAYASKNDLTSNEVVNDRHVPGLRVGKNGLEKTFENELIGTNTIQRFEVNAYGKRINQLEVQDGNQGNSLRISIDTEIQNYTTELLNNAAGSISVMDIYTGEIVAMNSSPSFNPNDFLYGIGSKKWKDLNKNPFKPLINKTISGLYSPGST
;
A
#
# COMPACT_ATOMS: atom_id res chain seq x y z
N LEU A 1 -23.68 -13.85 -8.81
CA LEU A 1 -23.01 -12.59 -8.41
C LEU A 1 -21.61 -12.52 -9.00
N ILE A 2 -20.65 -13.35 -8.59
CA ILE A 2 -19.22 -13.29 -9.02
C ILE A 2 -19.07 -13.31 -10.54
N THR A 3 -19.81 -14.16 -11.24
CA THR A 3 -19.81 -14.23 -12.72
C THR A 3 -20.23 -12.91 -13.36
N ARG A 4 -21.22 -12.23 -12.78
CA ARG A 4 -21.70 -10.93 -13.27
C ARG A 4 -20.66 -9.83 -13.03
N VAL A 5 -20.07 -9.81 -11.82
CA VAL A 5 -18.97 -8.87 -11.49
C VAL A 5 -17.75 -9.09 -12.38
N LYS A 6 -17.39 -10.35 -12.69
CA LYS A 6 -16.33 -10.69 -13.65
C LYS A 6 -16.57 -10.00 -15.00
N GLN A 7 -17.79 -10.04 -15.53
CA GLN A 7 -18.14 -9.42 -16.81
C GLN A 7 -18.06 -7.89 -16.74
N ILE A 8 -18.55 -7.27 -15.66
CA ILE A 8 -18.57 -5.80 -15.50
C ILE A 8 -17.17 -5.23 -15.34
N LEU A 9 -16.30 -5.90 -14.55
CA LEU A 9 -14.94 -5.44 -14.23
C LEU A 9 -13.86 -6.11 -15.09
N ASN A 10 -14.20 -6.96 -16.05
CA ASN A 10 -13.25 -7.71 -16.87
C ASN A 10 -12.19 -8.46 -16.06
N LEU A 11 -12.60 -9.08 -14.94
CA LEU A 11 -11.68 -9.80 -14.05
C LEU A 11 -11.11 -11.04 -14.76
N SER A 12 -9.83 -11.32 -14.52
CA SER A 12 -9.18 -12.52 -15.04
C SER A 12 -9.67 -13.78 -14.29
N ASP A 13 -9.50 -14.95 -14.91
CA ASP A 13 -9.81 -16.23 -14.26
C ASP A 13 -8.99 -16.44 -12.99
N ASN A 14 -7.75 -15.96 -12.99
CA ASN A 14 -6.88 -16.01 -11.82
C ASN A 14 -7.41 -15.16 -10.63
N ASP A 15 -8.02 -14.02 -10.90
CA ASP A 15 -8.64 -13.19 -9.85
C ASP A 15 -9.90 -13.85 -9.30
N ILE A 16 -10.68 -14.49 -10.15
CA ILE A 16 -11.85 -15.29 -9.75
C ILE A 16 -11.43 -16.45 -8.86
N ASP A 17 -10.38 -17.17 -9.20
CA ASP A 17 -9.83 -18.25 -8.38
C ASP A 17 -9.37 -17.76 -7.00
N LYS A 18 -8.74 -16.59 -6.93
CA LYS A 18 -8.37 -15.96 -5.65
C LYS A 18 -9.60 -15.64 -4.79
N ILE A 19 -10.65 -15.05 -5.40
CA ILE A 19 -11.91 -14.74 -4.71
C ILE A 19 -12.54 -16.02 -4.13
N TYR A 20 -12.62 -17.10 -4.92
CA TYR A 20 -13.17 -18.38 -4.42
C TYR A 20 -12.31 -19.00 -3.33
N LYS A 21 -10.99 -18.96 -3.44
CA LYS A 21 -10.07 -19.44 -2.39
C LYS A 21 -10.24 -18.66 -1.09
N THR A 22 -10.42 -17.34 -1.17
CA THR A 22 -10.68 -16.50 -0.01
C THR A 22 -12.03 -16.80 0.60
N LYS A 23 -13.08 -16.90 -0.22
CA LYS A 23 -14.44 -17.23 0.20
C LYS A 23 -14.49 -18.56 0.97
N ASN A 24 -13.76 -19.58 0.52
CA ASN A 24 -13.77 -20.90 1.15
C ASN A 24 -13.03 -20.94 2.50
N LYS A 25 -12.22 -19.91 2.80
CA LYS A 25 -11.47 -19.81 4.07
C LYS A 25 -12.15 -18.93 5.10
N GLN A 26 -13.07 -18.08 4.68
CA GLN A 26 -13.73 -17.10 5.52
C GLN A 26 -15.12 -17.57 5.96
N LYS A 27 -15.57 -17.03 7.07
CA LYS A 27 -16.92 -17.31 7.59
C LYS A 27 -17.98 -16.60 6.74
N PRO A 28 -19.22 -17.10 6.69
CA PRO A 28 -20.27 -16.56 5.81
C PRO A 28 -20.63 -15.08 6.02
N TRP A 29 -20.36 -14.55 7.20
CA TRP A 29 -20.61 -13.13 7.56
C TRP A 29 -19.42 -12.20 7.36
N GLU A 30 -18.26 -12.74 7.04
CA GLU A 30 -17.07 -11.93 6.78
C GLU A 30 -17.11 -11.29 5.38
N THR A 31 -16.64 -10.06 5.31
CA THR A 31 -16.59 -9.32 4.04
C THR A 31 -15.38 -9.76 3.22
N ILE A 32 -15.59 -10.00 1.94
CA ILE A 32 -14.55 -10.36 0.97
C ILE A 32 -14.34 -9.20 0.02
N ILE A 33 -13.09 -8.76 -0.14
CA ILE A 33 -12.74 -7.79 -1.17
C ILE A 33 -12.67 -8.52 -2.51
N ILE A 34 -13.53 -8.12 -3.44
CA ILE A 34 -13.60 -8.70 -4.80
C ILE A 34 -12.59 -8.01 -5.71
N SER A 35 -12.53 -6.71 -5.67
CA SER A 35 -11.59 -5.89 -6.42
C SER A 35 -11.24 -4.64 -5.65
N ASP A 36 -10.02 -4.21 -5.81
CA ASP A 36 -9.45 -3.04 -5.17
C ASP A 36 -9.01 -2.04 -6.25
N ASN A 37 -8.93 -0.75 -5.90
CA ASN A 37 -8.49 0.30 -6.84
C ASN A 37 -9.31 0.37 -8.13
N LEU A 38 -10.64 0.41 -7.99
CA LEU A 38 -11.51 0.61 -9.14
C LEU A 38 -11.30 2.01 -9.72
N SER A 39 -11.22 2.11 -11.04
CA SER A 39 -11.35 3.38 -11.73
C SER A 39 -12.73 3.98 -11.50
N TRP A 40 -12.87 5.29 -11.71
CA TRP A 40 -14.18 5.95 -11.58
C TRP A 40 -15.23 5.36 -12.52
N ASP A 41 -14.82 4.93 -13.69
CA ASP A 41 -15.66 4.29 -14.70
C ASP A 41 -16.17 2.91 -14.22
N GLU A 42 -15.28 2.09 -13.67
CA GLU A 42 -15.62 0.78 -13.10
C GLU A 42 -16.51 0.92 -11.86
N PHE A 43 -16.20 1.87 -10.99
CA PHE A 43 -17.03 2.18 -9.82
C PHE A 43 -18.44 2.63 -10.24
N SER A 44 -18.55 3.49 -11.26
CA SER A 44 -19.82 3.96 -11.79
C SER A 44 -20.63 2.82 -12.42
N LYS A 45 -19.98 1.94 -13.19
CA LYS A 45 -20.63 0.74 -13.77
C LYS A 45 -21.16 -0.20 -12.69
N ILE A 46 -20.37 -0.45 -11.64
CA ILE A 46 -20.82 -1.30 -10.52
C ILE A 46 -22.03 -0.67 -9.83
N ASN A 47 -22.04 0.65 -9.57
CA ASN A 47 -23.15 1.32 -8.96
C ASN A 47 -24.41 1.26 -9.83
N TYR A 48 -24.28 1.38 -11.15
CA TYR A 48 -25.40 1.27 -12.09
C TYR A 48 -26.08 -0.11 -12.02
N TYR A 49 -25.28 -1.19 -11.92
CA TYR A 49 -25.82 -2.57 -11.84
C TYR A 49 -26.03 -3.07 -10.40
N LEU A 50 -25.92 -2.21 -9.40
CA LEU A 50 -25.96 -2.62 -7.98
C LEU A 50 -27.25 -3.34 -7.60
N TYR A 51 -28.38 -2.98 -8.21
CA TYR A 51 -29.67 -3.63 -8.00
C TYR A 51 -29.64 -5.13 -8.36
N ASP A 52 -28.89 -5.50 -9.38
CA ASP A 52 -28.72 -6.88 -9.85
C ASP A 52 -27.63 -7.65 -9.09
N LEU A 53 -26.96 -7.01 -8.13
CA LEU A 53 -25.79 -7.54 -7.43
C LEU A 53 -26.02 -7.59 -5.90
N PRO A 54 -27.02 -8.36 -5.42
CA PRO A 54 -27.36 -8.39 -4.00
C PRO A 54 -26.17 -8.87 -3.17
N GLY A 55 -25.83 -8.12 -2.11
CA GLY A 55 -24.69 -8.41 -1.23
C GLY A 55 -23.36 -7.79 -1.68
N LEU A 56 -23.31 -7.13 -2.84
CA LEU A 56 -22.15 -6.32 -3.22
C LEU A 56 -22.31 -4.90 -2.63
N LYS A 57 -21.20 -4.35 -2.14
CA LYS A 57 -21.15 -2.98 -1.62
C LYS A 57 -19.90 -2.30 -2.18
N PRO A 58 -20.03 -1.33 -3.11
CA PRO A 58 -18.93 -0.46 -3.48
C PRO A 58 -18.59 0.48 -2.30
N VAL A 59 -17.31 0.65 -2.01
CA VAL A 59 -16.84 1.46 -0.88
C VAL A 59 -15.78 2.42 -1.38
N ILE A 60 -15.90 3.68 -1.00
CA ILE A 60 -14.86 4.68 -1.17
C ILE A 60 -14.02 4.68 0.09
N SER A 61 -12.71 4.59 -0.07
CA SER A 61 -11.77 4.62 1.04
C SER A 61 -10.58 5.53 0.74
N VAL A 62 -9.91 5.98 1.78
CA VAL A 62 -8.66 6.73 1.66
C VAL A 62 -7.51 5.73 1.48
N GLY A 63 -6.58 6.04 0.59
CA GLY A 63 -5.40 5.23 0.33
C GLY A 63 -4.14 6.07 0.24
N ARG A 64 -2.98 5.42 0.25
CA ARG A 64 -1.71 6.07 -0.02
C ARG A 64 -1.61 6.47 -1.49
N ASN A 65 -0.93 7.58 -1.74
CA ASN A 65 -0.49 8.02 -3.06
C ASN A 65 0.92 8.60 -2.93
N TYR A 66 1.81 8.21 -3.82
CA TYR A 66 3.19 8.67 -3.86
C TYR A 66 3.41 9.53 -5.11
N PRO A 67 3.14 10.85 -5.04
CA PRO A 67 3.16 11.72 -6.23
C PRO A 67 4.54 11.89 -6.86
N PHE A 68 5.60 11.68 -6.07
CA PHE A 68 7.00 11.82 -6.53
C PHE A 68 7.62 10.49 -6.99
N ASN A 69 6.84 9.42 -7.07
CA ASN A 69 7.26 8.12 -7.61
C ASN A 69 8.62 7.64 -7.07
N GLU A 70 9.58 7.41 -8.00
CA GLU A 70 10.91 6.85 -7.68
C GLU A 70 11.76 7.77 -6.81
N SER A 71 11.58 9.09 -6.89
CA SER A 71 12.40 10.08 -6.21
C SER A 71 12.38 9.93 -4.68
N TYR A 72 11.26 9.53 -4.11
CA TYR A 72 11.07 9.37 -2.67
C TYR A 72 10.99 7.92 -2.19
N SER A 73 11.11 6.96 -3.08
CA SER A 73 10.85 5.55 -2.78
C SER A 73 11.67 4.99 -1.62
N HIS A 74 12.94 5.35 -1.54
CA HIS A 74 13.83 4.86 -0.49
C HIS A 74 13.74 5.63 0.83
N VAL A 75 13.25 6.87 0.78
CA VAL A 75 12.98 7.68 1.97
C VAL A 75 11.65 7.25 2.59
N LEU A 76 10.57 7.37 1.82
CA LEU A 76 9.23 7.05 2.29
C LEU A 76 9.03 5.54 2.47
N GLY A 77 9.60 4.75 1.58
CA GLY A 77 9.28 3.34 1.47
C GLY A 77 7.98 3.13 0.69
N TYR A 78 7.29 2.05 0.98
CA TYR A 78 6.00 1.72 0.38
C TYR A 78 5.12 0.95 1.34
N VAL A 79 3.81 1.01 1.12
CA VAL A 79 2.84 0.15 1.80
C VAL A 79 2.41 -0.99 0.89
N ALA A 80 2.14 -2.14 1.48
CA ALA A 80 1.57 -3.30 0.82
C ALA A 80 0.65 -4.05 1.77
N TYR A 81 -0.10 -5.04 1.28
CA TYR A 81 -0.97 -5.86 2.11
C TYR A 81 -0.22 -6.45 3.31
N ALA A 82 -0.88 -6.38 4.48
CA ALA A 82 -0.36 -6.96 5.71
C ALA A 82 -0.13 -8.47 5.56
N SER A 83 1.06 -8.92 5.89
CA SER A 83 1.41 -10.34 5.98
C SER A 83 1.19 -10.86 7.40
N LYS A 84 1.20 -12.18 7.58
CA LYS A 84 1.14 -12.78 8.91
C LYS A 84 2.25 -12.28 9.84
N ASN A 85 3.44 -12.08 9.30
CA ASN A 85 4.57 -11.56 10.08
C ASN A 85 4.34 -10.13 10.55
N ASP A 86 3.74 -9.26 9.73
CA ASP A 86 3.43 -7.89 10.13
C ASP A 86 2.44 -7.88 11.30
N LEU A 87 1.43 -8.75 11.27
CA LEU A 87 0.44 -8.88 12.35
C LEU A 87 1.06 -9.41 13.64
N THR A 88 2.01 -10.33 13.55
CA THR A 88 2.66 -10.91 14.75
C THR A 88 3.74 -10.00 15.33
N SER A 89 4.35 -9.15 14.52
CA SER A 89 5.45 -8.26 14.94
C SER A 89 5.00 -6.89 15.46
N ASN A 90 3.76 -6.50 15.21
CA ASN A 90 3.23 -5.19 15.61
C ASN A 90 1.80 -5.34 16.14
N GLU A 91 1.61 -5.17 17.45
CA GLU A 91 0.32 -5.27 18.12
C GLU A 91 -0.70 -4.24 17.59
N VAL A 92 -0.27 -3.00 17.34
CA VAL A 92 -1.15 -1.95 16.79
C VAL A 92 -1.69 -2.33 15.42
N VAL A 93 -0.85 -2.93 14.57
CA VAL A 93 -1.26 -3.43 13.26
C VAL A 93 -2.22 -4.63 13.40
N ASN A 94 -1.95 -5.51 14.35
CA ASN A 94 -2.82 -6.65 14.63
C ASN A 94 -4.20 -6.22 15.12
N ASP A 95 -4.26 -5.28 16.06
CA ASP A 95 -5.53 -4.76 16.62
C ASP A 95 -6.38 -4.03 15.57
N ARG A 96 -5.73 -3.45 14.57
CA ARG A 96 -6.39 -2.72 13.47
C ARG A 96 -6.60 -3.59 12.23
N HIS A 97 -6.36 -4.90 12.34
CA HIS A 97 -6.46 -5.81 11.20
C HIS A 97 -7.89 -5.89 10.65
N VAL A 98 -8.01 -5.51 9.38
CA VAL A 98 -9.21 -5.67 8.56
C VAL A 98 -8.81 -6.26 7.21
N PRO A 99 -9.73 -6.92 6.48
CA PRO A 99 -9.45 -7.37 5.12
C PRO A 99 -8.93 -6.22 4.26
N GLY A 100 -7.80 -6.44 3.59
CA GLY A 100 -7.17 -5.43 2.74
C GLY A 100 -6.33 -4.39 3.47
N LEU A 101 -6.07 -4.54 4.78
CA LEU A 101 -5.17 -3.67 5.51
C LEU A 101 -3.80 -3.62 4.82
N ARG A 102 -3.30 -2.41 4.60
CA ARG A 102 -1.96 -2.15 4.09
C ARG A 102 -1.09 -1.59 5.20
N VAL A 103 0.16 -2.01 5.20
CA VAL A 103 1.17 -1.64 6.20
C VAL A 103 2.47 -1.25 5.53
N GLY A 104 3.24 -0.38 6.17
CA GLY A 104 4.57 0.01 5.72
C GLY A 104 5.53 -1.18 5.70
N LYS A 105 6.26 -1.35 4.60
CA LYS A 105 7.21 -2.45 4.42
C LYS A 105 8.65 -2.04 4.65
N ASN A 106 8.97 -0.80 4.39
CA ASN A 106 10.29 -0.20 4.60
C ASN A 106 10.19 1.32 4.73
N GLY A 107 11.32 1.99 4.93
CA GLY A 107 11.40 3.45 5.01
C GLY A 107 10.58 4.05 6.15
N LEU A 108 10.18 5.30 6.00
CA LEU A 108 9.38 6.03 6.98
C LEU A 108 8.00 5.41 7.19
N GLU A 109 7.38 4.85 6.15
CA GLU A 109 6.09 4.14 6.26
C GLU A 109 6.15 3.00 7.29
N LYS A 110 7.24 2.25 7.33
CA LYS A 110 7.43 1.18 8.30
C LYS A 110 7.81 1.71 9.69
N THR A 111 8.71 2.69 9.73
CA THR A 111 9.25 3.21 11.00
C THR A 111 8.17 3.92 11.81
N PHE A 112 7.30 4.66 11.13
CA PHE A 112 6.21 5.44 11.73
C PHE A 112 4.84 4.83 11.47
N GLU A 113 4.76 3.50 11.29
CA GLU A 113 3.51 2.79 11.00
C GLU A 113 2.43 3.10 12.04
N ASN A 114 2.78 3.11 13.32
CA ASN A 114 1.83 3.30 14.42
C ASN A 114 1.17 4.68 14.39
N GLU A 115 1.90 5.69 13.95
CA GLU A 115 1.44 7.06 13.81
C GLU A 115 0.64 7.26 12.51
N LEU A 116 1.07 6.59 11.43
CA LEU A 116 0.53 6.78 10.09
C LEU A 116 -0.72 5.95 9.79
N ILE A 117 -0.93 4.82 10.50
CA ILE A 117 -1.99 3.86 10.18
C ILE A 117 -3.42 4.38 10.48
N GLY A 118 -3.59 5.34 11.40
CA GLY A 118 -4.91 5.82 11.82
C GLY A 118 -5.71 4.77 12.61
N THR A 119 -7.02 4.94 12.74
CA THR A 119 -7.93 4.00 13.39
C THR A 119 -9.08 3.63 12.46
N ASN A 120 -9.56 2.39 12.55
CA ASN A 120 -10.65 1.90 11.72
C ASN A 120 -12.00 2.42 12.21
N THR A 121 -12.93 2.64 11.28
CA THR A 121 -14.36 2.77 11.61
C THR A 121 -14.89 1.42 12.08
N ILE A 122 -15.51 1.38 13.26
CA ILE A 122 -16.13 0.20 13.83
C ILE A 122 -17.65 0.33 13.70
N GLN A 123 -18.29 -0.64 13.04
CA GLN A 123 -19.74 -0.72 12.94
C GLN A 123 -20.22 -1.99 13.65
N ARG A 124 -21.10 -1.84 14.63
CA ARG A 124 -21.72 -2.95 15.34
C ARG A 124 -23.12 -3.20 14.79
N PHE A 125 -23.41 -4.46 14.50
CA PHE A 125 -24.70 -4.90 13.99
C PHE A 125 -25.28 -5.99 14.88
N GLU A 126 -26.58 -5.94 15.09
CA GLU A 126 -27.36 -7.08 15.57
C GLU A 126 -27.57 -8.07 14.42
N VAL A 127 -27.31 -9.35 14.68
CA VAL A 127 -27.50 -10.42 13.68
C VAL A 127 -28.44 -11.48 14.22
N ASN A 128 -29.25 -12.08 13.33
CA ASN A 128 -30.09 -13.23 13.70
C ASN A 128 -29.26 -14.52 13.77
N ALA A 129 -29.93 -15.62 14.15
CA ALA A 129 -29.31 -16.96 14.26
C ALA A 129 -28.66 -17.47 12.94
N TYR A 130 -29.02 -16.89 11.80
CA TYR A 130 -28.46 -17.21 10.48
C TYR A 130 -27.34 -16.25 10.05
N GLY A 131 -26.91 -15.33 10.94
CA GLY A 131 -25.87 -14.32 10.62
C GLY A 131 -26.34 -13.18 9.73
N LYS A 132 -27.65 -13.02 9.49
CA LYS A 132 -28.21 -11.88 8.74
C LYS A 132 -28.29 -10.66 9.64
N ARG A 133 -27.76 -9.52 9.19
CA ARG A 133 -27.84 -8.22 9.88
C ARG A 133 -29.29 -7.77 9.97
N ILE A 134 -29.73 -7.41 11.19
CA ILE A 134 -31.08 -6.93 11.49
C ILE A 134 -31.05 -5.42 11.70
N ASN A 135 -30.25 -4.97 12.68
CA ASN A 135 -30.13 -3.57 13.05
C ASN A 135 -28.68 -3.15 13.14
N GLN A 136 -28.42 -1.89 12.84
CA GLN A 136 -27.15 -1.24 13.16
C GLN A 136 -27.24 -0.63 14.55
N LEU A 137 -26.37 -1.08 15.47
CA LEU A 137 -26.39 -0.64 16.86
C LEU A 137 -25.56 0.62 17.07
N GLU A 138 -24.32 0.60 16.62
CA GLU A 138 -23.36 1.66 16.89
C GLU A 138 -22.42 1.85 15.70
N VAL A 139 -22.03 3.09 15.42
CA VAL A 139 -20.96 3.45 14.51
C VAL A 139 -19.98 4.31 15.29
N GLN A 140 -18.73 3.84 15.36
CA GLN A 140 -17.60 4.60 15.86
C GLN A 140 -16.70 4.94 14.67
N ASP A 141 -16.60 6.21 14.33
CA ASP A 141 -15.78 6.66 13.22
C ASP A 141 -14.30 6.50 13.54
N GLY A 142 -13.56 6.06 12.53
CA GLY A 142 -12.10 5.99 12.59
C GLY A 142 -11.48 7.37 12.34
N ASN A 143 -10.26 7.54 12.82
CA ASN A 143 -9.46 8.73 12.57
C ASN A 143 -8.36 8.43 11.54
N GLN A 144 -8.04 9.43 10.72
CA GLN A 144 -6.87 9.37 9.86
C GLN A 144 -5.59 9.31 10.69
N GLY A 145 -4.53 8.72 10.15
CA GLY A 145 -3.21 8.75 10.76
C GLY A 145 -2.63 10.17 10.83
N ASN A 146 -1.63 10.33 11.66
CA ASN A 146 -0.96 11.61 11.86
C ASN A 146 -0.17 12.03 10.61
N SER A 147 0.02 13.33 10.45
CA SER A 147 0.93 13.87 9.46
C SER A 147 2.37 13.82 9.96
N LEU A 148 3.30 13.45 9.09
CA LEU A 148 4.72 13.42 9.37
C LEU A 148 5.41 14.54 8.57
N ARG A 149 6.12 15.43 9.26
CA ARG A 149 6.98 16.42 8.62
C ARG A 149 8.42 15.92 8.60
N ILE A 150 9.04 15.98 7.44
CA ILE A 150 10.42 15.55 7.22
C ILE A 150 11.28 16.72 6.74
N SER A 151 12.59 16.62 6.88
CA SER A 151 13.57 17.65 6.51
C SER A 151 13.94 17.65 5.02
N ILE A 152 13.46 16.67 4.24
CA ILE A 152 13.78 16.55 2.82
C ILE A 152 13.21 17.74 2.04
N ASP A 153 14.08 18.45 1.32
CA ASP A 153 13.72 19.47 0.37
C ASP A 153 13.35 18.84 -0.98
N THR A 154 12.16 19.12 -1.47
CA THR A 154 11.61 18.49 -2.67
C THR A 154 12.38 18.86 -3.94
N GLU A 155 12.85 20.09 -4.06
CA GLU A 155 13.57 20.54 -5.24
C GLU A 155 14.94 19.88 -5.31
N ILE A 156 15.66 19.86 -4.19
CA ILE A 156 16.98 19.23 -4.10
C ILE A 156 16.85 17.71 -4.28
N GLN A 157 15.82 17.08 -3.70
CA GLN A 157 15.55 15.65 -3.86
C GLN A 157 15.31 15.27 -5.33
N ASN A 158 14.47 16.01 -6.03
CA ASN A 158 14.21 15.76 -7.45
C ASN A 158 15.44 16.06 -8.31
N TYR A 159 16.16 17.12 -8.05
CA TYR A 159 17.38 17.46 -8.75
C TYR A 159 18.45 16.35 -8.61
N THR A 160 18.64 15.83 -7.40
CA THR A 160 19.59 14.69 -7.19
C THR A 160 19.13 13.41 -7.89
N THR A 161 17.81 13.21 -8.05
CA THR A 161 17.28 12.08 -8.84
C THR A 161 17.63 12.23 -10.32
N GLU A 162 17.46 13.43 -10.88
CA GLU A 162 17.81 13.73 -12.27
C GLU A 162 19.32 13.58 -12.52
N LEU A 163 20.16 14.04 -11.59
CA LEU A 163 21.63 13.91 -11.69
C LEU A 163 22.07 12.44 -11.76
N LEU A 164 21.43 11.55 -11.00
CA LEU A 164 21.74 10.12 -11.04
C LEU A 164 21.30 9.47 -12.35
N ASN A 165 20.30 9.98 -13.03
CA ASN A 165 19.84 9.55 -14.36
C ASN A 165 19.86 8.02 -14.55
N ASN A 166 19.34 7.27 -13.58
CA ASN A 166 19.37 5.80 -13.51
C ASN A 166 20.75 5.15 -13.43
N ALA A 167 21.84 5.90 -13.29
CA ALA A 167 23.13 5.34 -12.96
C ALA A 167 23.08 4.65 -11.58
N ALA A 168 23.85 3.58 -11.41
CA ALA A 168 23.91 2.89 -10.12
C ALA A 168 24.74 3.71 -9.13
N GLY A 169 24.09 4.26 -8.12
CA GLY A 169 24.74 5.09 -7.13
C GLY A 169 23.78 5.66 -6.10
N SER A 170 24.29 6.54 -5.25
CA SER A 170 23.50 7.26 -4.26
C SER A 170 24.04 8.66 -4.03
N ILE A 171 23.16 9.58 -3.67
CA ILE A 171 23.46 10.94 -3.25
C ILE A 171 22.80 11.18 -1.89
N SER A 172 23.58 11.72 -0.94
CA SER A 172 23.05 12.20 0.33
C SER A 172 23.52 13.64 0.52
N VAL A 173 22.59 14.52 0.83
CA VAL A 173 22.85 15.94 1.13
C VAL A 173 22.41 16.22 2.55
N MET A 174 23.32 16.74 3.35
CA MET A 174 23.09 17.02 4.77
C MET A 174 23.46 18.48 5.05
N ASP A 175 22.63 19.16 5.82
CA ASP A 175 22.98 20.46 6.40
C ASP A 175 24.01 20.26 7.50
N ILE A 176 25.16 20.90 7.36
CA ILE A 176 26.30 20.76 8.28
C ILE A 176 26.07 21.44 9.65
N TYR A 177 25.12 22.37 9.73
CA TYR A 177 24.84 23.10 10.97
C TYR A 177 23.76 22.40 11.81
N THR A 178 22.73 21.87 11.14
CA THR A 178 21.58 21.23 11.83
C THR A 178 21.71 19.71 11.88
N GLY A 179 22.48 19.11 10.98
CA GLY A 179 22.57 17.66 10.78
C GLY A 179 21.34 17.06 10.06
N GLU A 180 20.44 17.89 9.58
CA GLU A 180 19.25 17.44 8.84
C GLU A 180 19.61 16.90 7.47
N ILE A 181 18.99 15.79 7.09
CA ILE A 181 19.10 15.23 5.73
C ILE A 181 18.15 16.02 4.81
N VAL A 182 18.73 16.76 3.90
CA VAL A 182 18.02 17.61 2.94
C VAL A 182 17.63 16.84 1.67
N ALA A 183 18.48 15.88 1.24
CA ALA A 183 18.15 14.94 0.17
C ALA A 183 18.82 13.60 0.41
N MET A 184 18.13 12.52 0.02
CA MET A 184 18.64 11.17 0.11
C MET A 184 18.11 10.33 -1.05
N ASN A 185 18.95 10.09 -2.05
CA ASN A 185 18.58 9.35 -3.25
C ASN A 185 19.45 8.09 -3.45
N SER A 186 18.79 7.04 -3.93
CA SER A 186 19.42 5.78 -4.32
C SER A 186 18.92 5.36 -5.70
N SER A 187 19.81 5.14 -6.64
CA SER A 187 19.48 4.84 -8.04
C SER A 187 20.15 3.53 -8.53
N PRO A 188 19.53 2.79 -9.47
CA PRO A 188 18.12 2.93 -9.86
C PRO A 188 17.19 2.64 -8.71
N SER A 189 15.95 3.10 -8.83
CA SER A 189 14.93 3.04 -7.80
C SER A 189 13.68 2.30 -8.30
N PHE A 190 12.59 2.37 -7.56
CA PHE A 190 11.31 1.73 -7.88
C PHE A 190 10.16 2.69 -7.62
N ASN A 191 9.01 2.47 -8.27
CA ASN A 191 7.82 3.26 -7.98
C ASN A 191 7.04 2.64 -6.82
N PRO A 192 6.88 3.34 -5.67
CA PRO A 192 6.12 2.82 -4.52
C PRO A 192 4.66 2.51 -4.84
N ASN A 193 4.05 3.25 -5.78
CA ASN A 193 2.66 3.04 -6.17
C ASN A 193 2.41 1.65 -6.75
N ASP A 194 3.41 0.99 -7.32
CA ASP A 194 3.28 -0.35 -7.88
C ASP A 194 2.96 -1.43 -6.83
N PHE A 195 3.27 -1.16 -5.57
CA PHE A 195 3.11 -2.11 -4.47
C PHE A 195 1.76 -1.98 -3.77
N LEU A 196 1.05 -0.86 -3.94
CA LEU A 196 -0.18 -0.54 -3.22
C LEU A 196 -1.25 -1.62 -3.31
N TYR A 197 -1.43 -2.18 -4.50
CA TYR A 197 -2.47 -3.17 -4.81
C TYR A 197 -1.90 -4.53 -5.20
N GLY A 198 -0.62 -4.72 -4.92
CA GLY A 198 0.15 -5.90 -5.29
C GLY A 198 0.88 -5.74 -6.62
N ILE A 199 2.18 -5.94 -6.57
CA ILE A 199 3.04 -5.85 -7.76
C ILE A 199 2.85 -7.06 -8.67
N GLY A 200 2.73 -6.81 -9.99
CA GLY A 200 2.63 -7.87 -10.98
C GLY A 200 3.92 -8.74 -11.03
N SER A 201 3.75 -10.05 -11.21
CA SER A 201 4.85 -11.02 -11.17
C SER A 201 5.99 -10.71 -12.15
N LYS A 202 5.70 -10.11 -13.32
CA LYS A 202 6.72 -9.69 -14.29
C LYS A 202 7.56 -8.55 -13.72
N LYS A 203 6.91 -7.47 -13.27
CA LYS A 203 7.58 -6.29 -12.71
C LYS A 203 8.40 -6.63 -11.46
N TRP A 204 7.86 -7.50 -10.60
CA TRP A 204 8.59 -8.02 -9.44
C TRP A 204 9.86 -8.78 -9.85
N LYS A 205 9.79 -9.65 -10.85
CA LYS A 205 10.95 -10.38 -11.37
C LYS A 205 11.97 -9.43 -11.96
N ASP A 206 11.54 -8.42 -12.70
CA ASP A 206 12.43 -7.43 -13.34
C ASP A 206 13.21 -6.63 -12.28
N LEU A 207 12.53 -6.17 -11.21
CA LEU A 207 13.17 -5.47 -10.09
C LEU A 207 14.18 -6.36 -9.35
N ASN A 208 13.82 -7.63 -9.08
CA ASN A 208 14.72 -8.55 -8.35
C ASN A 208 15.93 -9.02 -9.17
N LYS A 209 15.75 -9.17 -10.50
CA LYS A 209 16.83 -9.62 -11.40
C LYS A 209 17.73 -8.48 -11.86
N ASN A 210 17.34 -7.23 -11.62
CA ASN A 210 18.15 -6.08 -12.02
C ASN A 210 19.51 -6.11 -11.30
N PRO A 211 20.65 -6.14 -12.04
CA PRO A 211 21.98 -6.21 -11.45
C PRO A 211 22.31 -5.01 -10.56
N PHE A 212 21.67 -3.86 -10.81
CA PHE A 212 21.83 -2.65 -10.02
C PHE A 212 20.94 -2.57 -8.79
N LYS A 213 20.16 -3.63 -8.49
CA LYS A 213 19.38 -3.82 -7.25
C LYS A 213 18.56 -2.59 -6.84
N PRO A 214 17.51 -2.22 -7.60
CA PRO A 214 16.70 -1.02 -7.32
C PRO A 214 15.96 -1.04 -5.98
N LEU A 215 15.74 -2.21 -5.40
CA LEU A 215 15.07 -2.35 -4.10
C LEU A 215 15.98 -2.08 -2.90
N ILE A 216 17.30 -1.98 -3.11
CA ILE A 216 18.27 -1.70 -2.05
C ILE A 216 18.50 -0.20 -1.94
N ASN A 217 18.30 0.35 -0.75
CA ASN A 217 18.71 1.72 -0.45
C ASN A 217 20.27 1.78 -0.34
N LYS A 218 20.91 2.23 -1.42
CA LYS A 218 22.38 2.30 -1.51
C LYS A 218 22.98 3.39 -0.63
N THR A 219 22.18 4.39 -0.23
CA THR A 219 22.62 5.45 0.69
C THR A 219 22.90 4.89 2.08
N ILE A 220 22.12 3.89 2.51
CA ILE A 220 22.23 3.30 3.86
C ILE A 220 22.94 1.95 3.83
N SER A 221 22.67 1.13 2.81
CA SER A 221 23.11 -0.27 2.72
C SER A 221 24.12 -0.51 1.60
N GLY A 222 24.60 0.53 0.94
CA GLY A 222 25.63 0.44 -0.08
C GLY A 222 26.98 0.09 0.56
N LEU A 223 27.65 -0.92 0.02
CA LEU A 223 29.02 -1.29 0.40
C LEU A 223 29.95 -0.83 -0.70
N TYR A 224 30.76 0.17 -0.41
CA TYR A 224 31.74 0.71 -1.33
C TYR A 224 33.15 0.53 -0.75
N SER A 225 34.09 0.10 -1.58
CA SER A 225 35.46 0.10 -1.15
C SER A 225 35.95 1.55 -1.01
N PRO A 226 36.44 1.97 0.16
CA PRO A 226 37.03 3.29 0.30
C PRO A 226 38.25 3.38 -0.59
N GLY A 227 38.28 4.35 -1.47
CA GLY A 227 39.39 4.65 -2.36
C GLY A 227 39.70 6.14 -2.32
N SER A 228 40.75 6.55 -2.99
CA SER A 228 41.12 7.96 -3.15
C SER A 228 40.00 8.70 -3.94
N THR A 229 39.06 9.24 -3.24
CA THR A 229 38.08 10.21 -3.73
C THR A 229 38.45 11.57 -3.21
#